data_e5308fa3e18b6325680046766c3a5957
#
_entry.id   e5308fa3e18b6325680046766c3a5957
#
_cell.length_a   1.000
_cell.length_b   1.000
_cell.length_c   1.000
_cell.angle_alpha   90.00
_cell.angle_beta   90.00
_cell.angle_gamma   90.00
#
_symmetry.space_group_name_H-M   'P 1'
#
loop_
_entity.id
_entity.type
_entity.pdbx_description
1 polymer ?
#
loop_
_entity_poly.entity_id
_entity_poly.type
_entity_poly.pdbx_seq_one_letter_code
_entity_poly.pdbx_strand_id
1 'polypeptide(L)'
;PGTGKTSIAKSVAEALHKKYVRICLGGVRDEAEIRGHRKTYVGAMPGRITAALSQAGVSNPLMLLDEIDKTSSDYKGDTSAALLEVLDPEQNNHFNDHYVEVPQDLSEVLFIATANDMDGIPRPLLDRMEVIEISSYTENEKFHIAKEHLVPKQKKANGLKEAQLVIEDEALMEVISGYTREAGVRSLERQIGRICRKSARKILEEQVKEVVVTKENLEEFLGKERYEFQPANEKPEIGIVRGLAWTAVGGDTLQIEVNVMPGKGEFLLTGQLGDVMKESAQAGISFIRSVAEQYEIPKEFFEKHD
;
A
#
# COMPACT_ATOMS: atom_id res chain seq x y z
N PRO A 1 -0.71 0.03 0.44
CA PRO A 1 -1.74 -0.74 -0.26
C PRO A 1 -1.63 -2.23 0.04
N GLY A 2 -2.81 -2.96 0.02
CA GLY A 2 -2.80 -4.40 0.26
C GLY A 2 -2.75 -4.84 1.72
N THR A 3 -2.89 -3.93 2.68
CA THR A 3 -2.92 -4.19 4.13
C THR A 3 -4.31 -4.58 4.66
N GLY A 4 -5.24 -4.97 3.79
CA GLY A 4 -6.55 -5.47 4.20
C GLY A 4 -7.59 -4.41 4.58
N LYS A 5 -7.35 -3.12 4.37
CA LYS A 5 -8.30 -2.02 4.74
C LYS A 5 -9.74 -2.28 4.32
N THR A 6 -9.96 -2.62 3.05
CA THR A 6 -11.30 -2.95 2.52
C THR A 6 -11.89 -4.23 3.15
N SER A 7 -11.05 -5.21 3.47
CA SER A 7 -11.48 -6.46 4.12
C SER A 7 -11.92 -6.22 5.56
N ILE A 8 -11.20 -5.36 6.30
CA ILE A 8 -11.56 -4.98 7.67
C ILE A 8 -12.94 -4.32 7.69
N ALA A 9 -13.22 -3.37 6.79
CA ALA A 9 -14.52 -2.72 6.72
C ALA A 9 -15.66 -3.72 6.49
N LYS A 10 -15.43 -4.74 5.63
CA LYS A 10 -16.39 -5.81 5.41
C LYS A 10 -16.60 -6.66 6.66
N SER A 11 -15.54 -7.05 7.35
CA SER A 11 -15.62 -7.81 8.60
C SER A 11 -16.32 -7.04 9.72
N VAL A 12 -16.11 -5.73 9.81
CA VAL A 12 -16.86 -4.86 10.74
C VAL A 12 -18.35 -4.87 10.41
N ALA A 13 -18.71 -4.76 9.13
CA ALA A 13 -20.13 -4.83 8.73
C ALA A 13 -20.76 -6.18 9.11
N GLU A 14 -20.06 -7.28 8.90
CA GLU A 14 -20.51 -8.62 9.27
C GLU A 14 -20.68 -8.75 10.80
N ALA A 15 -19.69 -8.27 11.58
CA ALA A 15 -19.75 -8.30 13.04
C ALA A 15 -20.90 -7.46 13.64
N LEU A 16 -21.19 -6.33 13.01
CA LEU A 16 -22.30 -5.43 13.41
C LEU A 16 -23.64 -5.81 12.77
N HIS A 17 -23.71 -6.88 11.98
CA HIS A 17 -24.88 -7.30 11.23
C HIS A 17 -25.46 -6.20 10.34
N LYS A 18 -24.61 -5.29 9.82
CA LYS A 18 -25.00 -4.20 8.92
C LYS A 18 -24.86 -4.65 7.46
N LYS A 19 -25.73 -4.14 6.60
CA LYS A 19 -25.53 -4.27 5.15
C LYS A 19 -24.29 -3.49 4.74
N TYR A 20 -23.48 -4.10 3.89
CA TYR A 20 -22.23 -3.51 3.40
C TYR A 20 -22.37 -3.00 1.97
N VAL A 21 -22.02 -1.76 1.73
CA VAL A 21 -21.90 -1.17 0.39
C VAL A 21 -20.56 -0.46 0.25
N ARG A 22 -20.03 -0.45 -0.97
CA ARG A 22 -18.74 0.16 -1.27
C ARG A 22 -18.88 1.19 -2.37
N ILE A 23 -18.35 2.37 -2.14
CA ILE A 23 -18.18 3.44 -3.13
C ILE A 23 -16.68 3.63 -3.37
N CYS A 24 -16.21 3.44 -4.60
CA CYS A 24 -14.85 3.77 -4.97
C CYS A 24 -14.80 5.25 -5.36
N LEU A 25 -14.05 6.05 -4.61
CA LEU A 25 -13.85 7.47 -4.86
C LEU A 25 -12.64 7.76 -5.76
N GLY A 26 -11.80 6.75 -6.00
CA GLY A 26 -10.67 6.87 -6.90
C GLY A 26 -11.11 7.24 -8.32
N GLY A 27 -10.70 8.44 -8.76
CA GLY A 27 -11.06 8.95 -10.10
C GLY A 27 -12.35 9.76 -10.17
N VAL A 28 -13.07 9.97 -9.06
CA VAL A 28 -14.19 10.91 -8.98
C VAL A 28 -13.65 12.33 -9.06
N ARG A 29 -14.18 13.10 -10.02
CA ARG A 29 -13.71 14.47 -10.31
C ARG A 29 -14.80 15.52 -10.23
N ASP A 30 -16.07 15.09 -10.28
CA ASP A 30 -17.23 15.96 -10.33
C ASP A 30 -18.07 15.76 -9.07
N GLU A 31 -18.45 16.86 -8.42
CA GLU A 31 -19.38 16.86 -7.29
C GLU A 31 -20.70 16.16 -7.66
N ALA A 32 -21.15 16.29 -8.90
CA ALA A 32 -22.36 15.64 -9.39
C ALA A 32 -22.30 14.10 -9.32
N GLU A 33 -21.12 13.49 -9.31
CA GLU A 33 -21.00 12.05 -9.08
C GLU A 33 -21.40 11.66 -7.65
N ILE A 34 -21.21 12.54 -6.68
CA ILE A 34 -21.59 12.31 -5.27
C ILE A 34 -23.05 12.70 -5.03
N ARG A 35 -23.44 13.90 -5.48
CA ARG A 35 -24.76 14.51 -5.23
C ARG A 35 -25.79 14.28 -6.33
N GLY A 36 -25.45 13.59 -7.42
CA GLY A 36 -26.36 13.40 -8.56
C GLY A 36 -26.41 14.59 -9.52
N HIS A 37 -26.91 14.35 -10.71
CA HIS A 37 -27.10 15.35 -11.76
C HIS A 37 -28.52 15.88 -11.71
N ARG A 38 -28.71 17.17 -11.97
CA ARG A 38 -30.06 17.75 -12.09
C ARG A 38 -30.82 17.06 -13.23
N LYS A 39 -32.10 16.75 -13.00
CA LYS A 39 -32.98 16.05 -13.97
C LYS A 39 -33.10 16.72 -15.34
N THR A 40 -32.74 18.00 -15.44
CA THR A 40 -32.74 18.77 -16.69
C THR A 40 -31.67 18.34 -17.70
N TYR A 41 -30.68 17.59 -17.29
CA TYR A 41 -29.60 17.14 -18.17
C TYR A 41 -29.92 15.76 -18.78
N VAL A 42 -29.58 15.59 -20.06
CA VAL A 42 -29.67 14.28 -20.72
C VAL A 42 -28.66 13.34 -20.09
N GLY A 43 -29.13 12.17 -19.64
CA GLY A 43 -28.27 11.20 -18.93
C GLY A 43 -28.14 11.47 -17.42
N ALA A 44 -28.97 12.35 -16.85
CA ALA A 44 -29.00 12.59 -15.42
C ALA A 44 -29.23 11.28 -14.64
N MET A 45 -28.50 11.14 -13.54
CA MET A 45 -28.60 9.97 -12.66
C MET A 45 -28.38 10.39 -11.19
N PRO A 46 -28.88 9.57 -10.24
CA PRO A 46 -28.61 9.78 -8.82
C PRO A 46 -27.12 9.77 -8.52
N GLY A 47 -26.73 10.44 -7.46
CA GLY A 47 -25.38 10.40 -6.93
C GLY A 47 -25.02 9.04 -6.36
N ARG A 48 -23.73 8.80 -6.20
CA ARG A 48 -23.19 7.51 -5.71
C ARG A 48 -23.66 7.17 -4.29
N ILE A 49 -23.87 8.19 -3.43
CA ILE A 49 -24.38 8.00 -2.07
C ILE A 49 -25.82 7.45 -2.11
N THR A 50 -26.69 8.11 -2.84
CA THR A 50 -28.09 7.68 -3.02
C THR A 50 -28.20 6.32 -3.70
N ALA A 51 -27.40 6.09 -4.72
CA ALA A 51 -27.34 4.80 -5.40
C ALA A 51 -26.89 3.66 -4.45
N ALA A 52 -25.91 3.93 -3.59
CA ALA A 52 -25.42 2.98 -2.60
C ALA A 52 -26.47 2.68 -1.52
N LEU A 53 -27.22 3.68 -1.04
CA LEU A 53 -28.34 3.47 -0.12
C LEU A 53 -29.43 2.60 -0.76
N SER A 54 -29.79 2.89 -2.00
CA SER A 54 -30.76 2.07 -2.76
C SER A 54 -30.28 0.63 -2.92
N GLN A 55 -28.99 0.44 -3.21
CA GLN A 55 -28.39 -0.91 -3.30
C GLN A 55 -28.40 -1.65 -1.95
N ALA A 56 -28.14 -0.93 -0.85
CA ALA A 56 -28.17 -1.51 0.48
C ALA A 56 -29.59 -1.95 0.89
N GLY A 57 -30.62 -1.22 0.47
CA GLY A 57 -32.01 -1.46 0.80
C GLY A 57 -32.36 -1.23 2.27
N VAL A 58 -31.51 -0.52 3.01
CA VAL A 58 -31.68 -0.15 4.43
C VAL A 58 -31.16 1.26 4.67
N SER A 59 -31.66 1.92 5.73
CA SER A 59 -31.23 3.30 6.11
C SER A 59 -29.90 3.33 6.88
N ASN A 60 -29.48 2.20 7.45
CA ASN A 60 -28.35 2.11 8.37
C ASN A 60 -27.21 1.18 7.89
N PRO A 61 -26.81 1.19 6.61
CA PRO A 61 -25.73 0.33 6.14
C PRO A 61 -24.38 0.77 6.72
N LEU A 62 -23.35 -0.10 6.57
CA LEU A 62 -21.98 0.33 6.58
C LEU A 62 -21.59 0.69 5.14
N MET A 63 -21.19 1.94 4.95
CA MET A 63 -20.79 2.48 3.65
C MET A 63 -19.28 2.72 3.63
N LEU A 64 -18.57 1.96 2.79
CA LEU A 64 -17.13 2.12 2.59
C LEU A 64 -16.87 3.14 1.50
N LEU A 65 -16.20 4.22 1.86
CA LEU A 65 -15.65 5.23 0.95
C LEU A 65 -14.19 4.85 0.64
N ASP A 66 -13.98 4.15 -0.47
CA ASP A 66 -12.66 3.59 -0.79
C ASP A 66 -11.83 4.57 -1.65
N GLU A 67 -10.54 4.70 -1.31
CA GLU A 67 -9.59 5.59 -1.98
C GLU A 67 -9.98 7.09 -1.91
N ILE A 68 -10.34 7.57 -0.70
CA ILE A 68 -10.72 8.97 -0.49
C ILE A 68 -9.56 9.95 -0.77
N ASP A 69 -8.31 9.50 -0.65
CA ASP A 69 -7.09 10.23 -0.98
C ASP A 69 -6.91 10.48 -2.50
N LYS A 70 -7.72 9.83 -3.33
CA LYS A 70 -7.66 9.95 -4.79
C LYS A 70 -8.76 10.87 -5.36
N THR A 71 -9.50 11.54 -4.50
CA THR A 71 -10.44 12.57 -4.93
C THR A 71 -9.68 13.81 -5.36
N SER A 72 -9.99 14.35 -6.53
CA SER A 72 -9.37 15.59 -7.03
C SER A 72 -10.39 16.73 -7.03
N SER A 73 -9.93 17.93 -6.69
CA SER A 73 -10.67 19.15 -6.92
C SER A 73 -10.32 19.67 -8.31
N ASP A 74 -11.25 19.57 -9.26
CA ASP A 74 -11.13 20.18 -10.58
C ASP A 74 -12.06 21.37 -10.73
N TYR A 75 -11.91 22.16 -11.80
CA TYR A 75 -12.74 23.32 -12.15
C TYR A 75 -14.26 23.06 -12.24
N LYS A 76 -14.70 21.81 -12.16
CA LYS A 76 -16.11 21.39 -12.27
C LYS A 76 -16.84 21.15 -10.95
N GLY A 77 -16.20 21.40 -9.82
CA GLY A 77 -16.80 21.23 -8.51
C GLY A 77 -15.82 20.66 -7.50
N ASP A 78 -16.11 20.85 -6.23
CA ASP A 78 -15.31 20.35 -5.12
C ASP A 78 -15.96 19.09 -4.54
N THR A 79 -15.46 17.94 -4.98
CA THR A 79 -15.87 16.64 -4.45
C THR A 79 -15.73 16.57 -2.93
N SER A 80 -14.73 17.28 -2.38
CA SER A 80 -14.51 17.35 -0.93
C SER A 80 -15.62 18.08 -0.21
N ALA A 81 -16.20 19.14 -0.81
CA ALA A 81 -17.34 19.86 -0.23
C ALA A 81 -18.59 18.97 -0.15
N ALA A 82 -18.83 18.15 -1.18
CA ALA A 82 -19.92 17.17 -1.14
C ALA A 82 -19.73 16.12 -0.06
N LEU A 83 -18.49 15.63 0.11
CA LEU A 83 -18.16 14.65 1.16
C LEU A 83 -18.22 15.27 2.56
N LEU A 84 -17.94 16.56 2.72
CA LEU A 84 -18.12 17.24 3.99
C LEU A 84 -19.57 17.19 4.47
N GLU A 85 -20.54 17.46 3.60
CA GLU A 85 -21.95 17.33 3.95
C GLU A 85 -22.35 15.91 4.31
N VAL A 86 -21.83 14.91 3.58
CA VAL A 86 -22.09 13.49 3.84
C VAL A 86 -21.55 13.05 5.20
N LEU A 87 -20.37 13.54 5.58
CA LEU A 87 -19.66 13.09 6.78
C LEU A 87 -19.91 13.96 8.01
N ASP A 88 -20.53 15.14 7.84
CA ASP A 88 -20.84 16.04 8.94
C ASP A 88 -22.15 15.62 9.64
N PRO A 89 -22.11 15.20 10.92
CA PRO A 89 -23.30 14.78 11.65
C PRO A 89 -24.38 15.88 11.77
N GLU A 90 -23.99 17.16 11.67
CA GLU A 90 -24.94 18.27 11.75
C GLU A 90 -25.70 18.49 10.44
N GLN A 91 -25.16 18.02 9.31
CA GLN A 91 -25.71 18.27 7.98
C GLN A 91 -26.26 17.00 7.30
N ASN A 92 -25.69 15.84 7.62
CA ASN A 92 -25.95 14.60 6.90
C ASN A 92 -27.38 14.05 7.06
N ASN A 93 -28.13 14.52 8.05
CA ASN A 93 -29.54 14.16 8.25
C ASN A 93 -30.49 14.79 7.20
N HIS A 94 -29.99 15.74 6.40
CA HIS A 94 -30.73 16.40 5.33
C HIS A 94 -29.93 16.41 4.02
N PHE A 95 -29.16 15.36 3.75
CA PHE A 95 -28.40 15.24 2.51
C PHE A 95 -29.33 15.31 1.29
N ASN A 96 -29.02 16.23 0.36
CA ASN A 96 -29.85 16.46 -0.81
C ASN A 96 -29.15 16.01 -2.09
N ASP A 97 -29.71 14.99 -2.72
CA ASP A 97 -29.29 14.54 -4.04
C ASP A 97 -30.04 15.36 -5.10
N HIS A 98 -29.31 15.96 -6.03
CA HIS A 98 -29.87 16.84 -7.06
C HIS A 98 -30.78 16.11 -8.08
N TYR A 99 -30.63 14.79 -8.22
CA TYR A 99 -31.51 13.99 -9.07
C TYR A 99 -32.80 13.60 -8.34
N VAL A 100 -32.68 13.15 -7.09
CA VAL A 100 -33.85 12.69 -6.34
C VAL A 100 -34.67 13.84 -5.81
N GLU A 101 -34.03 14.94 -5.39
CA GLU A 101 -34.64 16.18 -4.85
C GLU A 101 -35.52 15.94 -3.60
N VAL A 102 -35.20 14.86 -2.86
CA VAL A 102 -35.82 14.54 -1.58
C VAL A 102 -34.71 14.43 -0.54
N PRO A 103 -34.78 15.11 0.60
CA PRO A 103 -33.81 15.01 1.67
C PRO A 103 -33.68 13.55 2.14
N GLN A 104 -32.45 13.10 2.29
CA GLN A 104 -32.09 11.76 2.76
C GLN A 104 -31.39 11.87 4.10
N ASP A 105 -31.79 11.07 5.05
CA ASP A 105 -31.15 10.99 6.36
C ASP A 105 -30.03 9.96 6.33
N LEU A 106 -28.80 10.44 6.47
CA LEU A 106 -27.58 9.61 6.53
C LEU A 106 -27.08 9.42 7.96
N SER A 107 -27.77 9.90 8.98
CA SER A 107 -27.29 9.87 10.37
C SER A 107 -27.09 8.47 10.94
N GLU A 108 -27.82 7.48 10.45
CA GLU A 108 -27.68 6.08 10.85
C GLU A 108 -26.64 5.28 10.04
N VAL A 109 -26.07 5.88 8.98
CA VAL A 109 -25.06 5.26 8.14
C VAL A 109 -23.73 5.24 8.88
N LEU A 110 -23.11 4.06 8.97
CA LEU A 110 -21.73 3.95 9.46
C LEU A 110 -20.77 4.14 8.28
N PHE A 111 -20.09 5.27 8.24
CA PHE A 111 -19.07 5.55 7.24
C PHE A 111 -17.71 5.02 7.66
N ILE A 112 -17.04 4.30 6.77
CA ILE A 112 -15.61 3.97 6.88
C ILE A 112 -14.94 4.46 5.61
N ALA A 113 -13.88 5.25 5.74
CA ALA A 113 -13.07 5.68 4.62
C ALA A 113 -11.73 4.94 4.60
N THR A 114 -11.19 4.67 3.41
CA THR A 114 -9.83 4.15 3.26
C THR A 114 -8.97 5.09 2.45
N ALA A 115 -7.73 5.26 2.88
CA ALA A 115 -6.71 6.03 2.18
C ALA A 115 -5.37 5.29 2.21
N ASN A 116 -4.50 5.58 1.28
CA ASN A 116 -3.10 5.14 1.31
C ASN A 116 -2.17 6.26 1.78
N ASP A 117 -2.59 7.49 1.61
CA ASP A 117 -1.84 8.69 1.95
C ASP A 117 -2.78 9.71 2.58
N MET A 118 -2.38 10.28 3.72
CA MET A 118 -3.16 11.30 4.42
C MET A 118 -2.97 12.69 3.80
N ASP A 119 -1.82 12.94 3.18
CA ASP A 119 -1.51 14.23 2.57
C ASP A 119 -2.44 14.57 1.39
N GLY A 120 -3.02 13.54 0.77
CA GLY A 120 -4.03 13.68 -0.28
C GLY A 120 -5.44 14.04 0.22
N ILE A 121 -5.68 14.05 1.54
CA ILE A 121 -7.00 14.32 2.11
C ILE A 121 -7.06 15.75 2.65
N PRO A 122 -8.03 16.59 2.23
CA PRO A 122 -8.21 17.92 2.78
C PRO A 122 -8.43 17.91 4.30
N ARG A 123 -7.76 18.83 5.01
CA ARG A 123 -7.87 18.95 6.47
C ARG A 123 -9.30 19.02 6.99
N PRO A 124 -10.24 19.78 6.38
CA PRO A 124 -11.63 19.79 6.85
C PRO A 124 -12.33 18.43 6.86
N LEU A 125 -11.94 17.53 5.96
CA LEU A 125 -12.44 16.13 5.96
C LEU A 125 -11.79 15.32 7.08
N LEU A 126 -10.47 15.46 7.28
CA LEU A 126 -9.75 14.77 8.37
C LEU A 126 -10.30 15.17 9.75
N ASP A 127 -10.67 16.43 9.95
CA ASP A 127 -11.22 16.92 11.23
C ASP A 127 -12.58 16.25 11.61
N ARG A 128 -13.24 15.61 10.65
CA ARG A 128 -14.52 14.89 10.84
C ARG A 128 -14.34 13.37 10.91
N MET A 129 -13.13 12.89 10.87
CA MET A 129 -12.82 11.47 10.86
C MET A 129 -11.93 11.08 12.03
N GLU A 130 -12.17 9.92 12.60
CA GLU A 130 -11.20 9.27 13.47
C GLU A 130 -10.20 8.51 12.60
N VAL A 131 -8.92 8.87 12.71
CA VAL A 131 -7.85 8.26 11.91
C VAL A 131 -7.30 7.03 12.63
N ILE A 132 -7.39 5.89 11.98
CA ILE A 132 -6.80 4.62 12.44
C ILE A 132 -5.69 4.21 11.48
N GLU A 133 -4.46 4.27 11.94
CA GLU A 133 -3.32 3.87 11.14
C GLU A 133 -3.16 2.34 11.12
N ILE A 134 -3.03 1.78 9.92
CA ILE A 134 -2.72 0.37 9.71
C ILE A 134 -1.30 0.27 9.19
N SER A 135 -0.42 -0.27 10.03
CA SER A 135 1.00 -0.50 9.69
C SER A 135 1.18 -1.54 8.58
N SER A 136 2.39 -1.59 8.03
CA SER A 136 2.80 -2.71 7.16
C SER A 136 2.92 -4.00 7.97
N TYR A 137 2.70 -5.12 7.29
CA TYR A 137 2.89 -6.44 7.91
C TYR A 137 4.37 -6.83 7.94
N THR A 138 4.79 -7.43 9.04
CA THR A 138 6.07 -8.12 9.17
C THR A 138 6.06 -9.41 8.34
N GLU A 139 7.22 -9.98 8.06
CA GLU A 139 7.31 -11.25 7.32
C GLU A 139 6.58 -12.38 8.05
N ASN A 140 6.67 -12.43 9.38
CA ASN A 140 5.95 -13.42 10.18
C ASN A 140 4.43 -13.26 10.08
N GLU A 141 3.91 -12.03 10.13
CA GLU A 141 2.48 -11.77 9.93
C GLU A 141 2.03 -12.14 8.52
N LYS A 142 2.83 -11.80 7.49
CA LYS A 142 2.56 -12.21 6.10
C LYS A 142 2.52 -13.72 5.95
N PHE A 143 3.41 -14.45 6.64
CA PHE A 143 3.43 -15.91 6.64
C PHE A 143 2.12 -16.49 7.20
N HIS A 144 1.69 -16.03 8.37
CA HIS A 144 0.43 -16.50 8.95
C HIS A 144 -0.77 -16.13 8.10
N ILE A 145 -0.85 -14.91 7.59
CA ILE A 145 -1.91 -14.49 6.66
C ILE A 145 -1.92 -15.37 5.41
N ALA A 146 -0.75 -15.66 4.85
CA ALA A 146 -0.64 -16.50 3.67
C ALA A 146 -1.12 -17.93 3.94
N LYS A 147 -0.62 -18.55 5.01
CA LYS A 147 -0.92 -19.93 5.37
C LYS A 147 -2.39 -20.14 5.73
N GLU A 148 -2.94 -19.27 6.58
CA GLU A 148 -4.28 -19.45 7.13
C GLU A 148 -5.40 -18.92 6.22
N HIS A 149 -5.11 -17.92 5.38
CA HIS A 149 -6.14 -17.25 4.59
C HIS A 149 -5.90 -17.27 3.08
N LEU A 150 -4.68 -16.91 2.61
CA LEU A 150 -4.47 -16.75 1.17
C LEU A 150 -4.35 -18.08 0.44
N VAL A 151 -3.61 -19.05 0.99
CA VAL A 151 -3.45 -20.38 0.36
C VAL A 151 -4.79 -21.09 0.24
N PRO A 152 -5.61 -21.24 1.29
CA PRO A 152 -6.94 -21.85 1.16
C PRO A 152 -7.85 -21.12 0.18
N LYS A 153 -7.84 -19.77 0.23
CA LYS A 153 -8.62 -18.94 -0.70
C LYS A 153 -8.22 -19.17 -2.15
N GLN A 154 -6.91 -19.20 -2.44
CA GLN A 154 -6.41 -19.37 -3.80
C GLN A 154 -6.57 -20.81 -4.30
N LYS A 155 -6.43 -21.82 -3.46
CA LYS A 155 -6.78 -23.21 -3.81
C LYS A 155 -8.25 -23.30 -4.24
N LYS A 156 -9.17 -22.79 -3.42
CA LYS A 156 -10.59 -22.77 -3.72
C LYS A 156 -10.91 -22.03 -5.02
N ALA A 157 -10.30 -20.85 -5.23
CA ALA A 157 -10.51 -20.03 -6.42
C ALA A 157 -10.01 -20.70 -7.72
N ASN A 158 -9.03 -21.59 -7.62
CA ASN A 158 -8.46 -22.33 -8.77
C ASN A 158 -8.96 -23.80 -8.85
N GLY A 159 -10.00 -24.17 -8.08
CA GLY A 159 -10.62 -25.49 -8.14
C GLY A 159 -9.77 -26.64 -7.57
N LEU A 160 -8.77 -26.34 -6.76
CA LEU A 160 -7.89 -27.31 -6.12
C LEU A 160 -8.49 -27.75 -4.77
N LYS A 161 -8.44 -29.07 -4.52
CA LYS A 161 -8.75 -29.65 -3.22
C LYS A 161 -7.53 -29.49 -2.28
N GLU A 162 -7.77 -29.52 -0.97
CA GLU A 162 -6.72 -29.35 0.03
C GLU A 162 -5.52 -30.32 -0.17
N ALA A 163 -5.80 -31.59 -0.44
CA ALA A 163 -4.79 -32.60 -0.64
C ALA A 163 -4.08 -32.57 -2.00
N GLN A 164 -4.51 -31.72 -2.93
CA GLN A 164 -3.91 -31.67 -4.28
C GLN A 164 -2.72 -30.73 -4.39
N LEU A 165 -2.58 -29.79 -3.46
CA LEU A 165 -1.46 -28.86 -3.43
C LEU A 165 -1.01 -28.67 -1.98
N VAL A 166 0.27 -28.94 -1.75
CA VAL A 166 0.95 -28.61 -0.50
C VAL A 166 2.03 -27.59 -0.81
N ILE A 167 2.04 -26.49 -0.09
CA ILE A 167 3.12 -25.48 -0.13
C ILE A 167 3.83 -25.57 1.22
N GLU A 168 5.09 -25.96 1.21
CA GLU A 168 5.87 -26.06 2.44
C GLU A 168 6.12 -24.69 3.06
N ASP A 169 6.29 -24.66 4.38
CA ASP A 169 6.46 -23.42 5.13
C ASP A 169 7.72 -22.67 4.67
N GLU A 170 8.81 -23.40 4.37
CA GLU A 170 10.05 -22.81 3.84
C GLU A 170 9.84 -22.20 2.44
N ALA A 171 9.08 -22.87 1.58
CA ALA A 171 8.72 -22.32 0.27
C ALA A 171 7.85 -21.05 0.41
N LEU A 172 6.92 -21.04 1.36
CA LEU A 172 6.05 -19.90 1.58
C LEU A 172 6.84 -18.68 2.12
N MET A 173 7.80 -18.90 3.02
CA MET A 173 8.73 -17.87 3.48
C MET A 173 9.58 -17.32 2.33
N GLU A 174 10.07 -18.19 1.44
CA GLU A 174 10.84 -17.78 0.27
C GLU A 174 10.01 -16.96 -0.72
N VAL A 175 8.72 -17.27 -0.88
CA VAL A 175 7.81 -16.43 -1.69
C VAL A 175 7.68 -15.02 -1.09
N ILE A 176 7.67 -14.91 0.23
CA ILE A 176 7.58 -13.62 0.92
C ILE A 176 8.84 -12.79 0.73
N SER A 177 10.01 -13.37 0.96
CA SER A 177 11.29 -12.66 0.94
C SER A 177 11.85 -12.47 -0.47
N GLY A 178 11.86 -13.54 -1.30
CA GLY A 178 12.50 -13.53 -2.62
C GLY A 178 11.61 -13.06 -3.77
N TYR A 179 10.28 -13.17 -3.65
CA TYR A 179 9.37 -12.87 -4.77
C TYR A 179 8.43 -11.70 -4.53
N THR A 180 8.36 -11.18 -3.30
CA THR A 180 7.49 -10.02 -2.97
C THR A 180 8.22 -8.97 -2.18
N ARG A 181 7.94 -7.69 -2.50
CA ARG A 181 8.43 -6.53 -1.74
C ARG A 181 7.28 -5.53 -1.66
N GLU A 182 6.49 -5.64 -0.61
CA GLU A 182 5.29 -4.83 -0.41
C GLU A 182 4.94 -4.68 1.07
N ALA A 183 4.26 -3.60 1.44
CA ALA A 183 3.78 -3.36 2.79
C ALA A 183 2.66 -4.34 3.21
N GLY A 184 1.82 -4.73 2.27
CA GLY A 184 0.70 -5.65 2.47
C GLY A 184 0.97 -7.05 1.93
N VAL A 185 -0.10 -7.72 1.47
CA VAL A 185 -0.07 -9.10 0.96
C VAL A 185 -0.68 -9.26 -0.43
N ARG A 186 -0.88 -8.17 -1.18
CA ARG A 186 -1.55 -8.23 -2.49
C ARG A 186 -0.69 -8.89 -3.57
N SER A 187 0.62 -8.63 -3.57
CA SER A 187 1.54 -9.31 -4.47
C SER A 187 1.75 -10.76 -4.06
N LEU A 188 1.84 -11.01 -2.76
CA LEU A 188 1.92 -12.36 -2.19
C LEU A 188 0.70 -13.21 -2.61
N GLU A 189 -0.50 -12.69 -2.49
CA GLU A 189 -1.70 -13.36 -2.96
C GLU A 189 -1.62 -13.70 -4.47
N ARG A 190 -1.11 -12.77 -5.29
CA ARG A 190 -0.92 -13.02 -6.73
C ARG A 190 0.10 -14.12 -7.01
N GLN A 191 1.21 -14.17 -6.26
CA GLN A 191 2.21 -15.23 -6.42
C GLN A 191 1.64 -16.59 -5.99
N ILE A 192 0.95 -16.66 -4.86
CA ILE A 192 0.25 -17.88 -4.41
C ILE A 192 -0.77 -18.33 -5.48
N GLY A 193 -1.56 -17.41 -6.03
CA GLY A 193 -2.49 -17.71 -7.11
C GLY A 193 -1.77 -18.23 -8.38
N ARG A 194 -0.55 -17.74 -8.67
CA ARG A 194 0.28 -18.25 -9.78
C ARG A 194 0.73 -19.69 -9.53
N ILE A 195 1.16 -19.98 -8.30
CA ILE A 195 1.50 -21.36 -7.89
C ILE A 195 0.27 -22.26 -8.06
N CYS A 196 -0.89 -21.87 -7.52
CA CYS A 196 -2.12 -22.65 -7.64
C CYS A 196 -2.50 -22.93 -9.09
N ARG A 197 -2.44 -21.95 -9.99
CA ARG A 197 -2.76 -22.15 -11.42
C ARG A 197 -1.80 -23.10 -12.11
N LYS A 198 -0.50 -22.98 -11.86
CA LYS A 198 0.49 -23.90 -12.45
C LYS A 198 0.36 -25.31 -11.89
N SER A 199 0.05 -25.44 -10.59
CA SER A 199 -0.20 -26.73 -9.97
C SER A 199 -1.47 -27.39 -10.53
N ALA A 200 -2.55 -26.64 -10.71
CA ALA A 200 -3.77 -27.15 -11.33
C ALA A 200 -3.50 -27.66 -12.78
N ARG A 201 -2.71 -26.91 -13.54
CA ARG A 201 -2.27 -27.30 -14.88
C ARG A 201 -1.46 -28.59 -14.85
N LYS A 202 -0.46 -28.69 -13.95
CA LYS A 202 0.41 -29.87 -13.80
C LYS A 202 -0.40 -31.11 -13.43
N ILE A 203 -1.38 -30.99 -12.53
CA ILE A 203 -2.30 -32.07 -12.15
C ILE A 203 -3.09 -32.57 -13.36
N LEU A 204 -3.59 -31.69 -14.21
CA LEU A 204 -4.40 -32.04 -15.37
C LEU A 204 -3.55 -32.63 -16.51
N GLU A 205 -2.38 -32.06 -16.81
CA GLU A 205 -1.54 -32.49 -17.92
C GLU A 205 -0.73 -33.75 -17.60
N GLU A 206 -0.17 -33.84 -16.38
CA GLU A 206 0.71 -34.96 -15.97
C GLU A 206 -0.05 -36.07 -15.21
N GLN A 207 -1.36 -35.85 -14.94
CA GLN A 207 -2.23 -36.77 -14.20
C GLN A 207 -1.70 -37.12 -12.79
N VAL A 208 -0.91 -36.25 -12.18
CA VAL A 208 -0.43 -36.41 -10.81
C VAL A 208 -1.56 -36.13 -9.82
N LYS A 209 -1.54 -36.83 -8.69
CA LYS A 209 -2.60 -36.69 -7.67
C LYS A 209 -2.36 -35.49 -6.75
N GLU A 210 -1.10 -35.14 -6.55
CA GLU A 210 -0.65 -34.14 -5.62
C GLU A 210 0.57 -33.39 -6.19
N VAL A 211 0.67 -32.11 -5.88
CA VAL A 211 1.82 -31.25 -6.18
C VAL A 211 2.35 -30.70 -4.86
N VAL A 212 3.62 -30.97 -4.57
CA VAL A 212 4.32 -30.41 -3.41
C VAL A 212 5.26 -29.31 -3.90
N VAL A 213 5.10 -28.11 -3.35
CA VAL A 213 5.95 -26.94 -3.64
C VAL A 213 6.94 -26.77 -2.50
N THR A 214 8.21 -26.98 -2.82
CA THR A 214 9.34 -26.81 -1.91
C THR A 214 10.15 -25.57 -2.31
N LYS A 215 11.12 -25.19 -1.48
CA LYS A 215 12.03 -24.09 -1.81
C LYS A 215 12.80 -24.37 -3.12
N GLU A 216 13.27 -25.60 -3.33
CA GLU A 216 14.10 -25.99 -4.46
C GLU A 216 13.35 -25.95 -5.80
N ASN A 217 12.04 -26.28 -5.80
CA ASN A 217 11.25 -26.31 -7.02
C ASN A 217 10.43 -25.03 -7.26
N LEU A 218 10.55 -24.06 -6.37
CA LEU A 218 9.78 -22.81 -6.43
C LEU A 218 10.03 -22.03 -7.73
N GLU A 219 11.26 -22.09 -8.26
CA GLU A 219 11.63 -21.45 -9.53
C GLU A 219 10.81 -21.97 -10.72
N GLU A 220 10.37 -23.23 -10.74
CA GLU A 220 9.49 -23.76 -11.78
C GLU A 220 8.14 -23.04 -11.82
N PHE A 221 7.64 -22.62 -10.64
CA PHE A 221 6.36 -21.96 -10.51
C PHE A 221 6.46 -20.46 -10.70
N LEU A 222 7.46 -19.82 -10.17
CA LEU A 222 7.54 -18.36 -10.10
C LEU A 222 8.61 -17.73 -11.00
N GLY A 223 9.57 -18.56 -11.51
CA GLY A 223 10.77 -18.10 -12.18
C GLY A 223 11.82 -17.66 -11.17
N LYS A 224 12.89 -17.05 -11.64
CA LYS A 224 13.99 -16.59 -10.77
C LYS A 224 13.52 -15.62 -9.71
N GLU A 225 14.14 -15.69 -8.55
CA GLU A 225 13.95 -14.71 -7.49
C GLU A 225 14.20 -13.29 -7.99
N ARG A 226 13.42 -12.36 -7.46
CA ARG A 226 13.45 -10.94 -7.87
C ARG A 226 14.18 -10.07 -6.88
N TYR A 227 14.22 -10.51 -5.63
CA TYR A 227 14.75 -9.73 -4.52
C TYR A 227 15.76 -10.63 -3.79
N GLU A 228 17.01 -10.20 -3.80
CA GLU A 228 18.05 -10.80 -2.97
C GLU A 228 18.17 -9.96 -1.69
N PHE A 229 18.08 -10.62 -0.55
CA PHE A 229 18.41 -9.99 0.70
C PHE A 229 19.93 -9.88 0.78
N GLN A 230 20.46 -8.68 0.71
CA GLN A 230 21.88 -8.45 0.93
C GLN A 230 22.15 -8.50 2.44
N PRO A 231 22.83 -9.56 2.94
CA PRO A 231 23.17 -9.65 4.35
C PRO A 231 24.06 -8.46 4.74
N ALA A 232 24.10 -8.15 6.04
CA ALA A 232 25.07 -7.19 6.55
C ALA A 232 26.49 -7.64 6.19
N ASN A 233 27.40 -6.68 5.94
CA ASN A 233 28.79 -7.02 5.67
C ASN A 233 29.32 -7.88 6.81
N GLU A 234 29.82 -9.08 6.50
CA GLU A 234 30.38 -9.99 7.50
C GLU A 234 31.67 -9.45 8.13
N LYS A 235 32.32 -8.54 7.44
CA LYS A 235 33.57 -7.92 7.88
C LYS A 235 33.48 -6.40 7.76
N PRO A 236 34.11 -5.65 8.68
CA PRO A 236 34.25 -4.20 8.54
C PRO A 236 35.07 -3.86 7.27
N GLU A 237 34.56 -2.99 6.45
CA GLU A 237 35.23 -2.50 5.25
C GLU A 237 35.41 -0.99 5.37
N ILE A 238 36.63 -0.50 5.06
CA ILE A 238 36.95 0.92 5.10
C ILE A 238 36.28 1.60 3.91
N GLY A 239 35.63 2.72 4.15
CA GLY A 239 34.93 3.48 3.12
C GLY A 239 33.50 2.97 2.81
N ILE A 240 33.03 1.94 3.49
CA ILE A 240 31.68 1.41 3.32
C ILE A 240 30.88 1.59 4.61
N VAL A 241 29.75 2.29 4.50
CA VAL A 241 28.82 2.50 5.61
C VAL A 241 27.42 2.09 5.17
N ARG A 242 26.69 1.39 6.04
CA ARG A 242 25.28 1.10 5.81
C ARG A 242 24.40 2.15 6.47
N GLY A 243 23.71 2.90 5.64
CA GLY A 243 22.62 3.75 6.05
C GLY A 243 21.34 2.93 6.25
N LEU A 244 20.52 3.32 7.22
CA LEU A 244 19.18 2.78 7.39
C LEU A 244 18.19 3.68 6.67
N ALA A 245 17.36 3.07 5.83
CA ALA A 245 16.29 3.76 5.12
C ALA A 245 14.94 3.19 5.56
N TRP A 246 13.96 4.06 5.75
CA TRP A 246 12.58 3.65 5.93
C TRP A 246 11.85 3.81 4.60
N THR A 247 11.15 2.76 4.18
CA THR A 247 10.43 2.75 2.92
C THR A 247 8.96 2.38 3.15
N ALA A 248 8.11 2.65 2.19
CA ALA A 248 6.70 2.26 2.26
C ALA A 248 6.48 0.73 2.43
N VAL A 249 7.53 -0.08 2.24
CA VAL A 249 7.49 -1.53 2.35
C VAL A 249 8.24 -2.06 3.58
N GLY A 250 8.73 -1.18 4.44
CA GLY A 250 9.49 -1.50 5.65
C GLY A 250 10.87 -0.87 5.67
N GLY A 251 11.69 -1.26 6.64
CA GLY A 251 13.09 -0.85 6.73
C GLY A 251 13.93 -1.47 5.61
N ASP A 252 14.90 -0.70 5.12
CA ASP A 252 15.87 -1.14 4.13
C ASP A 252 17.25 -0.61 4.48
N THR A 253 18.30 -1.21 3.93
CA THR A 253 19.67 -0.73 4.11
C THR A 253 20.22 -0.21 2.79
N LEU A 254 20.87 0.94 2.86
CA LEU A 254 21.57 1.54 1.74
C LEU A 254 23.07 1.42 1.99
N GLN A 255 23.80 0.87 1.04
CA GLN A 255 25.26 0.89 1.07
C GLN A 255 25.74 2.24 0.55
N ILE A 256 26.52 2.94 1.38
CA ILE A 256 27.18 4.20 1.04
C ILE A 256 28.65 3.89 0.92
N GLU A 257 29.20 4.11 -0.26
CA GLU A 257 30.62 3.92 -0.55
C GLU A 257 31.29 5.28 -0.64
N VAL A 258 32.40 5.42 0.08
CA VAL A 258 33.22 6.62 0.09
C VAL A 258 34.61 6.23 -0.38
N ASN A 259 35.05 6.82 -1.49
CA ASN A 259 36.37 6.65 -2.04
C ASN A 259 37.13 7.97 -1.95
N VAL A 260 38.41 7.89 -1.61
CA VAL A 260 39.34 9.03 -1.60
C VAL A 260 40.37 8.80 -2.67
N MET A 261 40.50 9.74 -3.57
CA MET A 261 41.47 9.66 -4.67
C MET A 261 42.25 10.97 -4.80
N PRO A 262 43.50 10.94 -5.35
CA PRO A 262 44.21 12.17 -5.66
C PRO A 262 43.41 13.08 -6.60
N GLY A 263 43.24 14.34 -6.24
CA GLY A 263 42.40 15.27 -6.98
C GLY A 263 42.66 16.72 -6.65
N LYS A 264 41.64 17.56 -6.75
CA LYS A 264 41.73 19.01 -6.55
C LYS A 264 40.85 19.51 -5.40
N GLY A 265 40.35 18.61 -4.56
CA GLY A 265 39.47 18.94 -3.45
C GLY A 265 38.01 19.01 -3.87
N GLU A 266 37.61 18.31 -4.95
CA GLU A 266 36.23 18.25 -5.40
C GLU A 266 35.45 17.21 -4.62
N PHE A 267 34.27 17.57 -4.15
CA PHE A 267 33.36 16.63 -3.49
C PHE A 267 32.33 16.09 -4.50
N LEU A 268 32.61 14.91 -5.03
CA LEU A 268 31.81 14.28 -6.06
C LEU A 268 30.74 13.38 -5.44
N LEU A 269 29.48 13.67 -5.73
CA LEU A 269 28.34 12.85 -5.32
C LEU A 269 27.77 12.13 -6.53
N THR A 270 27.72 10.80 -6.47
CA THR A 270 27.16 9.95 -7.53
C THR A 270 25.90 9.22 -7.02
N GLY A 271 25.00 8.87 -7.94
CA GLY A 271 23.71 8.27 -7.66
C GLY A 271 22.57 9.27 -7.77
N GLN A 272 21.36 8.78 -7.70
CA GLN A 272 20.13 9.61 -7.72
C GLN A 272 19.81 10.12 -6.31
N LEU A 273 20.71 10.95 -5.75
CA LEU A 273 20.56 11.51 -4.42
C LEU A 273 19.52 12.65 -4.44
N GLY A 274 18.55 12.59 -3.55
CA GLY A 274 17.68 13.74 -3.27
C GLY A 274 18.43 14.87 -2.55
N ASP A 275 17.84 16.06 -2.52
CA ASP A 275 18.52 17.26 -1.99
C ASP A 275 18.88 17.10 -0.51
N VAL A 276 18.03 16.48 0.30
CA VAL A 276 18.32 16.19 1.71
C VAL A 276 19.57 15.31 1.89
N MET A 277 19.74 14.29 1.03
CA MET A 277 20.93 13.42 1.10
C MET A 277 22.19 14.15 0.66
N LYS A 278 22.11 15.02 -0.34
CA LYS A 278 23.24 15.88 -0.76
C LYS A 278 23.66 16.82 0.35
N GLU A 279 22.71 17.46 1.01
CA GLU A 279 22.95 18.34 2.15
C GLU A 279 23.58 17.57 3.32
N SER A 280 23.06 16.37 3.62
CA SER A 280 23.63 15.50 4.67
C SER A 280 25.09 15.11 4.37
N ALA A 281 25.40 14.79 3.12
CA ALA A 281 26.78 14.50 2.72
C ALA A 281 27.71 15.72 2.85
N GLN A 282 27.25 16.92 2.50
CA GLN A 282 27.99 18.17 2.69
C GLN A 282 28.18 18.49 4.19
N ALA A 283 27.18 18.26 5.01
CA ALA A 283 27.30 18.41 6.45
C ALA A 283 28.32 17.43 7.04
N GLY A 284 28.34 16.18 6.55
CA GLY A 284 29.33 15.18 6.93
C GLY A 284 30.77 15.59 6.63
N ILE A 285 31.05 16.05 5.44
CA ILE A 285 32.39 16.59 5.06
C ILE A 285 32.76 17.80 5.92
N SER A 286 31.81 18.71 6.16
CA SER A 286 32.06 19.88 7.00
C SER A 286 32.41 19.49 8.44
N PHE A 287 31.70 18.46 8.97
CA PHE A 287 32.03 17.91 10.29
C PHE A 287 33.43 17.29 10.32
N ILE A 288 33.80 16.47 9.34
CA ILE A 288 35.14 15.85 9.27
C ILE A 288 36.21 16.93 9.23
N ARG A 289 36.00 17.99 8.44
CA ARG A 289 36.94 19.13 8.41
C ARG A 289 37.09 19.84 9.77
N SER A 290 36.00 19.96 10.53
CA SER A 290 36.01 20.60 11.84
C SER A 290 36.77 19.80 12.90
N VAL A 291 36.82 18.49 12.78
CA VAL A 291 37.52 17.58 13.72
C VAL A 291 38.82 17.02 13.15
N ALA A 292 39.28 17.52 12.01
CA ALA A 292 40.46 17.00 11.29
C ALA A 292 41.73 16.98 12.16
N GLU A 293 41.96 18.00 13.01
CA GLU A 293 43.09 18.06 13.92
C GLU A 293 43.07 16.94 14.97
N GLN A 294 41.90 16.52 15.44
CA GLN A 294 41.76 15.43 16.42
C GLN A 294 42.14 14.08 15.83
N TYR A 295 42.00 13.91 14.53
CA TYR A 295 42.28 12.68 13.79
C TYR A 295 43.59 12.77 12.97
N GLU A 296 44.43 13.78 13.25
CA GLU A 296 45.73 14.00 12.59
C GLU A 296 45.62 14.09 11.05
N ILE A 297 44.49 14.59 10.52
CA ILE A 297 44.25 14.78 9.07
C ILE A 297 44.90 16.13 8.67
N PRO A 298 45.89 16.14 7.76
CA PRO A 298 46.53 17.39 7.31
C PRO A 298 45.53 18.30 6.59
N LYS A 299 45.62 19.62 6.77
CA LYS A 299 44.74 20.59 6.06
C LYS A 299 44.81 20.44 4.54
N GLU A 300 45.98 20.12 4.01
CA GLU A 300 46.19 19.91 2.57
C GLU A 300 45.50 18.66 2.02
N PHE A 301 45.04 17.75 2.89
CA PHE A 301 44.35 16.54 2.47
C PHE A 301 43.09 16.86 1.67
N PHE A 302 42.27 17.78 2.16
CA PHE A 302 41.02 18.19 1.51
C PHE A 302 41.22 19.05 0.25
N GLU A 303 42.45 19.51 -0.02
CA GLU A 303 42.79 20.28 -1.22
C GLU A 303 43.38 19.39 -2.32
N LYS A 304 43.95 18.25 -1.95
CA LYS A 304 44.67 17.35 -2.85
C LYS A 304 43.93 16.04 -3.14
N HIS A 305 42.76 15.82 -2.53
CA HIS A 305 41.98 14.64 -2.74
C HIS A 305 40.51 15.00 -3.02
N ASP A 306 39.95 14.26 -3.96
CA ASP A 306 38.53 14.25 -4.29
C ASP A 306 37.83 13.08 -3.63
#